data_c27c248b2e4a633f79204465d8a735d1
#
_entry.id   c27c248b2e4a633f79204465d8a735d1
#
_cell.length_a   1.000
_cell.length_b   1.000
_cell.length_c   1.000
_cell.angle_alpha   90.00
_cell.angle_beta   90.00
_cell.angle_gamma   90.00
#
_symmetry.space_group_name_H-M   'P 1'
#
loop_
_entity.id
_entity.type
_entity.pdbx_description
1 polymer ?
#
loop_
_entity_poly.entity_id
_entity_poly.type
_entity_poly.pdbx_seq_one_letter_code
_entity_poly.pdbx_strand_id
1 'polypeptide(L)'
;MKSFTQKRVAFTLIELLIVVAILGILAAVGIPMYQGYQDTAKYNATRTNFSNASSFIAAELTKCGISDIMHLKQTKGSGSTSFDCSALTSAELGSKLVAHFGYDNWKNPYTSENAVITGTPSKGDIKLTGSTDSESEIITITITSIANNPKNRSNEPLTQALSLE
;
A
#
# COMPACT_ATOMS: atom_id res chain seq x y z
N MET A 1 -24.26 -24.05 58.74
CA MET A 1 -24.07 -23.45 57.40
C MET A 1 -24.29 -21.96 57.49
N LYS A 2 -23.25 -21.13 57.34
CA LYS A 2 -23.39 -19.65 57.30
C LYS A 2 -23.67 -19.22 55.88
N SER A 3 -24.86 -18.71 55.61
CA SER A 3 -25.23 -18.12 54.30
C SER A 3 -24.54 -16.77 54.18
N PHE A 4 -23.63 -16.65 53.22
CA PHE A 4 -23.02 -15.36 52.81
C PHE A 4 -23.98 -14.63 51.88
N THR A 5 -24.71 -13.65 52.42
CA THR A 5 -25.54 -12.76 51.63
C THR A 5 -24.60 -11.76 50.91
N GLN A 6 -24.34 -11.95 49.62
CA GLN A 6 -23.63 -10.96 48.81
C GLN A 6 -24.49 -9.70 48.66
N LYS A 7 -24.04 -8.59 49.24
CA LYS A 7 -24.62 -7.27 48.96
C LYS A 7 -24.44 -6.92 47.51
N ARG A 8 -25.52 -6.93 46.75
CA ARG A 8 -25.51 -6.41 45.36
C ARG A 8 -25.45 -4.88 45.44
N VAL A 9 -24.33 -4.29 45.05
CA VAL A 9 -24.19 -2.85 44.92
C VAL A 9 -24.92 -2.48 43.62
N ALA A 10 -25.99 -1.73 43.68
CA ALA A 10 -26.73 -1.21 42.54
C ALA A 10 -26.11 0.13 42.11
N PHE A 11 -25.86 0.29 40.80
CA PHE A 11 -25.38 1.53 40.22
C PHE A 11 -26.47 2.60 40.25
N THR A 12 -26.14 3.83 40.62
CA THR A 12 -27.08 4.94 40.59
C THR A 12 -27.22 5.52 39.19
N LEU A 13 -28.42 6.05 38.87
CA LEU A 13 -28.65 6.70 37.55
C LEU A 13 -27.72 7.89 37.32
N ILE A 14 -27.36 8.62 38.38
CA ILE A 14 -26.45 9.77 38.26
C ILE A 14 -25.01 9.36 37.97
N GLU A 15 -24.53 8.24 38.50
CA GLU A 15 -23.21 7.71 38.17
C GLU A 15 -23.11 7.35 36.68
N LEU A 16 -24.14 6.72 36.14
CA LEU A 16 -24.18 6.41 34.70
C LEU A 16 -24.23 7.66 33.87
N LEU A 17 -25.04 8.65 34.27
CA LEU A 17 -25.20 9.91 33.51
C LEU A 17 -23.89 10.71 33.43
N ILE A 18 -23.15 10.81 34.54
CA ILE A 18 -21.86 11.50 34.56
C ILE A 18 -20.85 10.80 33.65
N VAL A 19 -20.79 9.46 33.70
CA VAL A 19 -19.85 8.68 32.85
C VAL A 19 -20.13 8.92 31.36
N VAL A 20 -21.39 8.81 30.92
CA VAL A 20 -21.71 9.03 29.50
C VAL A 20 -21.49 10.47 29.07
N ALA A 21 -21.69 11.46 29.95
CA ALA A 21 -21.40 12.86 29.67
C ALA A 21 -19.90 13.09 29.44
N ILE A 22 -19.03 12.54 30.30
CA ILE A 22 -17.58 12.65 30.14
C ILE A 22 -17.11 11.93 28.88
N LEU A 23 -17.60 10.70 28.63
CA LEU A 23 -17.27 9.97 27.39
C LEU A 23 -17.71 10.73 26.14
N GLY A 24 -18.88 11.38 26.18
CA GLY A 24 -19.35 12.22 25.08
C GLY A 24 -18.42 13.39 24.76
N ILE A 25 -17.93 14.10 25.77
CA ILE A 25 -16.97 15.20 25.60
C ILE A 25 -15.64 14.69 25.05
N LEU A 26 -15.10 13.60 25.59
CA LEU A 26 -13.86 13.01 25.14
C LEU A 26 -13.96 12.50 23.69
N ALA A 27 -15.08 11.87 23.33
CA ALA A 27 -15.32 11.40 21.97
C ALA A 27 -15.44 12.55 20.96
N ALA A 28 -16.08 13.66 21.33
CA ALA A 28 -16.25 14.82 20.45
C ALA A 28 -14.93 15.42 19.97
N VAL A 29 -13.88 15.38 20.79
CA VAL A 29 -12.55 15.88 20.43
C VAL A 29 -11.65 14.75 19.91
N GLY A 30 -11.75 13.55 20.50
CA GLY A 30 -10.87 12.44 20.17
C GLY A 30 -11.09 11.85 18.78
N ILE A 31 -12.35 11.75 18.33
CA ILE A 31 -12.67 11.14 17.02
C ILE A 31 -12.06 11.92 15.84
N PRO A 32 -12.25 13.24 15.69
CA PRO A 32 -11.67 13.97 14.57
C PRO A 32 -10.13 13.98 14.59
N MET A 33 -9.53 14.02 15.77
CA MET A 33 -8.08 13.93 15.91
C MET A 33 -7.55 12.57 15.45
N TYR A 34 -8.22 11.48 15.84
CA TYR A 34 -7.85 10.12 15.42
C TYR A 34 -7.96 9.93 13.90
N GLN A 35 -8.99 10.48 13.25
CA GLN A 35 -9.13 10.47 11.80
C GLN A 35 -7.96 11.15 11.10
N GLY A 36 -7.50 12.29 11.60
CA GLY A 36 -6.32 12.98 11.08
C GLY A 36 -5.03 12.16 11.17
N TYR A 37 -4.85 11.42 12.25
CA TYR A 37 -3.72 10.49 12.38
C TYR A 37 -3.81 9.32 11.39
N GLN A 38 -5.01 8.75 11.21
CA GLN A 38 -5.21 7.68 10.22
C GLN A 38 -4.92 8.14 8.79
N ASP A 39 -5.38 9.32 8.40
CA ASP A 39 -5.13 9.88 7.07
C ASP A 39 -3.64 10.11 6.84
N THR A 40 -2.94 10.62 7.85
CA THR A 40 -1.49 10.81 7.80
C THR A 40 -0.76 9.48 7.68
N ALA A 41 -1.19 8.46 8.43
CA ALA A 41 -0.60 7.12 8.36
C ALA A 41 -0.78 6.49 6.98
N LYS A 42 -1.97 6.57 6.39
CA LYS A 42 -2.27 6.08 5.04
C LYS A 42 -1.46 6.79 3.96
N TYR A 43 -1.33 8.12 4.07
CA TYR A 43 -0.49 8.91 3.17
C TYR A 43 0.97 8.47 3.20
N ASN A 44 1.54 8.35 4.41
CA ASN A 44 2.92 7.91 4.57
C ASN A 44 3.13 6.47 4.09
N ALA A 45 2.18 5.58 4.38
CA ALA A 45 2.22 4.20 3.89
C ALA A 45 2.21 4.12 2.35
N THR A 46 1.40 4.94 1.67
CA THR A 46 1.39 5.02 0.20
C THR A 46 2.75 5.47 -0.34
N ARG A 47 3.35 6.51 0.24
CA ARG A 47 4.68 6.98 -0.17
C ARG A 47 5.77 5.94 0.06
N THR A 48 5.71 5.24 1.19
CA THR A 48 6.66 4.16 1.50
C THR A 48 6.50 3.00 0.52
N ASN A 49 5.27 2.57 0.23
CA ASN A 49 5.00 1.54 -0.77
C ASN A 49 5.54 1.95 -2.15
N PHE A 50 5.29 3.19 -2.58
CA PHE A 50 5.82 3.71 -3.84
C PHE A 50 7.36 3.66 -3.88
N SER A 51 8.03 4.16 -2.84
CA SER A 51 9.50 4.16 -2.76
C SER A 51 10.06 2.73 -2.76
N ASN A 52 9.43 1.82 -2.02
CA ASN A 52 9.88 0.42 -1.95
C ASN A 52 9.67 -0.29 -3.30
N ALA A 53 8.53 -0.06 -3.96
CA ALA A 53 8.27 -0.61 -5.30
C ALA A 53 9.31 -0.10 -6.32
N SER A 54 9.56 1.21 -6.31
CA SER A 54 10.57 1.82 -7.19
C SER A 54 11.96 1.23 -6.96
N SER A 55 12.37 1.10 -5.69
CA SER A 55 13.68 0.54 -5.34
C SER A 55 13.80 -0.94 -5.72
N PHE A 56 12.73 -1.72 -5.53
CA PHE A 56 12.71 -3.13 -5.94
C PHE A 56 12.82 -3.26 -7.46
N ILE A 57 12.01 -2.52 -8.22
CA ILE A 57 12.03 -2.56 -9.67
C ILE A 57 13.40 -2.12 -10.21
N ALA A 58 13.97 -1.04 -9.67
CA ALA A 58 15.31 -0.59 -10.06
C ALA A 58 16.38 -1.66 -9.82
N ALA A 59 16.31 -2.36 -8.67
CA ALA A 59 17.24 -3.45 -8.36
C ALA A 59 17.09 -4.63 -9.32
N GLU A 60 15.85 -5.02 -9.67
CA GLU A 60 15.63 -6.11 -10.64
C GLU A 60 16.05 -5.72 -12.05
N LEU A 61 15.79 -4.49 -12.51
CA LEU A 61 16.29 -4.00 -13.80
C LEU A 61 17.83 -3.97 -13.84
N THR A 62 18.48 -3.54 -12.76
CA THR A 62 19.96 -3.57 -12.68
C THR A 62 20.51 -5.00 -12.77
N LYS A 63 19.84 -5.98 -12.17
CA LYS A 63 20.22 -7.40 -12.30
C LYS A 63 20.08 -7.88 -13.75
N CYS A 64 19.03 -7.45 -14.47
CA CYS A 64 18.87 -7.71 -15.88
C CYS A 64 20.07 -7.24 -16.71
N GLY A 65 20.58 -6.03 -16.45
CA GLY A 65 21.78 -5.50 -17.14
C GLY A 65 23.08 -6.25 -16.82
N ILE A 66 23.12 -7.09 -15.79
CA ILE A 66 24.32 -7.85 -15.37
C ILE A 66 24.24 -9.32 -15.75
N SER A 67 23.09 -9.95 -15.53
CA SER A 67 22.94 -11.42 -15.61
C SER A 67 21.84 -11.88 -16.58
N ASP A 68 21.15 -10.96 -17.26
CA ASP A 68 20.01 -11.20 -18.13
C ASP A 68 18.86 -11.98 -17.47
N ILE A 69 18.85 -12.09 -16.15
CA ILE A 69 17.86 -12.87 -15.39
C ILE A 69 17.23 -12.03 -14.30
N MET A 70 15.89 -12.02 -14.26
CA MET A 70 15.07 -11.41 -13.23
C MET A 70 14.34 -12.49 -12.39
N HIS A 71 14.21 -12.28 -11.09
CA HIS A 71 13.53 -13.21 -10.19
C HIS A 71 12.25 -12.61 -9.62
N LEU A 72 11.09 -13.07 -10.09
CA LEU A 72 9.78 -12.58 -9.67
C LEU A 72 8.89 -13.70 -9.14
N LYS A 73 8.09 -13.43 -8.11
CA LYS A 73 7.03 -14.34 -7.65
C LYS A 73 5.88 -14.31 -8.66
N GLN A 74 5.47 -15.47 -9.11
CA GLN A 74 4.35 -15.61 -10.06
C GLN A 74 3.25 -16.53 -9.54
N THR A 75 3.45 -17.16 -8.37
CA THR A 75 2.49 -18.09 -7.77
C THR A 75 2.46 -17.92 -6.26
N LYS A 76 1.26 -18.00 -5.68
CA LYS A 76 1.07 -17.88 -4.23
C LYS A 76 1.77 -19.04 -3.51
N GLY A 77 2.60 -18.73 -2.54
CA GLY A 77 3.30 -19.71 -1.72
C GLY A 77 4.50 -20.38 -2.39
N SER A 78 4.82 -20.05 -3.63
CA SER A 78 6.03 -20.50 -4.32
C SER A 78 7.20 -19.52 -4.13
N GLY A 79 8.40 -20.02 -4.36
CA GLY A 79 9.62 -19.20 -4.51
C GLY A 79 9.53 -18.30 -5.75
N SER A 80 10.62 -17.55 -5.99
CA SER A 80 10.76 -16.74 -7.20
C SER A 80 10.93 -17.61 -8.44
N THR A 81 10.34 -17.18 -9.55
CA THR A 81 10.55 -17.75 -10.88
C THR A 81 11.55 -16.88 -11.62
N SER A 82 12.50 -17.51 -12.31
CA SER A 82 13.49 -16.81 -13.15
C SER A 82 12.87 -16.48 -14.51
N PHE A 83 13.13 -15.29 -15.00
CA PHE A 83 12.75 -14.82 -16.35
C PHE A 83 13.97 -14.28 -17.05
N ASP A 84 14.10 -14.59 -18.34
CA ASP A 84 15.08 -14.00 -19.23
C ASP A 84 14.63 -12.59 -19.58
N CYS A 85 15.45 -11.61 -19.27
CA CYS A 85 15.14 -10.19 -19.48
C CYS A 85 15.07 -9.82 -20.96
N SER A 86 15.91 -10.42 -21.79
CA SER A 86 15.95 -10.16 -23.24
C SER A 86 14.71 -10.68 -23.97
N ALA A 87 13.99 -11.64 -23.37
CA ALA A 87 12.78 -12.23 -23.91
C ALA A 87 11.50 -11.53 -23.47
N LEU A 88 11.56 -10.54 -22.55
CA LEU A 88 10.39 -9.86 -22.00
C LEU A 88 10.07 -8.59 -22.80
N THR A 89 8.81 -8.48 -23.19
CA THR A 89 8.25 -7.19 -23.63
C THR A 89 7.94 -6.29 -22.42
N SER A 90 7.89 -4.98 -22.63
CA SER A 90 7.55 -4.01 -21.58
C SER A 90 6.18 -4.29 -20.92
N ALA A 91 5.20 -4.75 -21.69
CA ALA A 91 3.87 -5.09 -21.18
C ALA A 91 3.90 -6.36 -20.33
N GLU A 92 4.67 -7.38 -20.73
CA GLU A 92 4.85 -8.61 -19.95
C GLU A 92 5.59 -8.34 -18.66
N LEU A 93 6.65 -7.54 -18.71
CA LEU A 93 7.40 -7.12 -17.53
C LEU A 93 6.48 -6.41 -16.53
N GLY A 94 5.68 -5.44 -16.98
CA GLY A 94 4.69 -4.77 -16.13
C GLY A 94 3.71 -5.74 -15.48
N SER A 95 3.17 -6.69 -16.24
CA SER A 95 2.23 -7.71 -15.74
C SER A 95 2.87 -8.65 -14.70
N LYS A 96 4.11 -9.08 -14.94
CA LYS A 96 4.87 -9.95 -14.03
C LYS A 96 5.22 -9.24 -12.72
N LEU A 97 5.56 -7.96 -12.78
CA LEU A 97 5.80 -7.13 -11.59
C LEU A 97 4.52 -6.95 -10.77
N VAL A 98 3.38 -6.68 -11.40
CA VAL A 98 2.08 -6.61 -10.71
C VAL A 98 1.75 -7.93 -10.02
N ALA A 99 1.96 -9.06 -10.68
CA ALA A 99 1.76 -10.39 -10.09
C ALA A 99 2.68 -10.59 -8.87
N HIS A 100 3.97 -10.24 -9.00
CA HIS A 100 4.95 -10.34 -7.91
C HIS A 100 4.47 -9.61 -6.64
N PHE A 101 4.10 -8.34 -6.75
CA PHE A 101 3.63 -7.54 -5.63
C PHE A 101 2.30 -8.04 -5.07
N GLY A 102 1.41 -8.58 -5.93
CA GLY A 102 0.15 -9.19 -5.52
C GLY A 102 0.38 -10.45 -4.67
N TYR A 103 1.32 -11.30 -5.05
CA TYR A 103 1.67 -12.52 -4.30
C TYR A 103 2.53 -12.24 -3.06
N ASP A 104 3.22 -11.12 -3.02
CA ASP A 104 3.95 -10.63 -1.85
C ASP A 104 3.05 -9.90 -0.85
N ASN A 105 1.73 -9.91 -1.12
CA ASN A 105 0.68 -9.36 -0.26
C ASN A 105 0.80 -7.84 0.02
N TRP A 106 1.25 -7.08 -0.96
CA TRP A 106 1.28 -5.63 -0.86
C TRP A 106 -0.12 -5.05 -0.93
N LYS A 107 -0.55 -4.36 0.13
CA LYS A 107 -1.91 -3.86 0.27
C LYS A 107 -1.98 -2.34 0.16
N ASN A 108 -3.06 -1.90 -0.49
CA ASN A 108 -3.43 -0.49 -0.53
C ASN A 108 -3.88 -0.05 0.87
N PRO A 109 -3.28 1.01 1.46
CA PRO A 109 -3.62 1.48 2.80
C PRO A 109 -5.06 2.00 2.96
N TYR A 110 -5.75 2.30 1.85
CA TYR A 110 -7.12 2.84 1.88
C TYR A 110 -8.19 1.76 1.67
N THR A 111 -7.92 0.76 0.84
CA THR A 111 -8.93 -0.24 0.43
C THR A 111 -8.65 -1.65 0.93
N SER A 112 -7.41 -1.93 1.37
CA SER A 112 -6.91 -3.28 1.71
C SER A 112 -6.87 -4.26 0.52
N GLU A 113 -7.11 -3.77 -0.68
CA GLU A 113 -6.94 -4.48 -1.95
C GLU A 113 -5.46 -4.57 -2.32
N ASN A 114 -5.12 -5.19 -3.44
CA ASN A 114 -3.74 -5.19 -3.92
C ASN A 114 -3.29 -3.76 -4.24
N ALA A 115 -2.11 -3.38 -3.74
CA ALA A 115 -1.58 -2.03 -3.91
C ALA A 115 -1.07 -1.76 -5.33
N VAL A 116 -0.60 -2.80 -6.06
CA VAL A 116 0.02 -2.64 -7.38
C VAL A 116 -0.91 -3.15 -8.46
N ILE A 117 -1.17 -2.32 -9.46
CA ILE A 117 -2.16 -2.55 -10.52
C ILE A 117 -1.66 -2.09 -11.90
N THR A 118 -2.35 -2.52 -12.95
CA THR A 118 -2.14 -2.04 -14.35
C THR A 118 -3.22 -1.03 -14.78
N GLY A 119 -4.34 -0.94 -14.06
CA GLY A 119 -5.50 -0.11 -14.40
C GLY A 119 -5.34 1.38 -14.08
N THR A 120 -6.47 2.08 -13.97
CA THR A 120 -6.49 3.49 -13.53
C THR A 120 -6.27 3.55 -12.02
N PRO A 121 -5.24 4.27 -11.53
CA PRO A 121 -4.92 4.28 -10.12
C PRO A 121 -5.94 5.08 -9.31
N SER A 122 -6.33 4.53 -8.18
CA SER A 122 -7.07 5.20 -7.10
C SER A 122 -6.11 5.62 -5.99
N LYS A 123 -6.63 6.22 -4.93
CA LYS A 123 -5.82 6.59 -3.75
C LYS A 123 -5.13 5.37 -3.16
N GLY A 124 -3.81 5.45 -3.00
CA GLY A 124 -2.99 4.40 -2.41
C GLY A 124 -2.58 3.29 -3.37
N ASP A 125 -3.07 3.29 -4.60
CA ASP A 125 -2.62 2.35 -5.62
C ASP A 125 -1.28 2.78 -6.21
N ILE A 126 -0.54 1.79 -6.71
CA ILE A 126 0.68 1.96 -7.51
C ILE A 126 0.39 1.36 -8.87
N LYS A 127 0.33 2.22 -9.89
CA LYS A 127 0.17 1.78 -11.27
C LYS A 127 1.55 1.52 -11.88
N LEU A 128 1.69 0.39 -12.55
CA LEU A 128 2.84 0.10 -13.40
C LEU A 128 2.43 0.15 -14.87
N THR A 129 3.19 0.86 -15.68
CA THR A 129 3.00 0.94 -17.12
C THR A 129 4.34 0.70 -17.79
N GLY A 130 4.42 -0.33 -18.62
CA GLY A 130 5.58 -0.59 -19.47
C GLY A 130 5.42 0.08 -20.82
N SER A 131 6.49 0.66 -21.31
CA SER A 131 6.63 1.17 -22.68
C SER A 131 7.98 0.76 -23.24
N THR A 132 8.03 0.51 -24.55
CA THR A 132 9.28 0.25 -25.26
C THR A 132 9.47 1.37 -26.27
N ASP A 133 10.65 1.95 -26.29
CA ASP A 133 11.03 2.91 -27.30
C ASP A 133 11.32 2.14 -28.61
N SER A 134 10.65 2.53 -29.69
CA SER A 134 10.76 1.86 -30.98
C SER A 134 12.11 2.08 -31.72
N GLU A 135 12.87 3.07 -31.27
CA GLU A 135 14.17 3.38 -31.90
C GLU A 135 15.34 2.75 -31.11
N SER A 136 15.26 2.70 -29.81
CA SER A 136 16.33 2.22 -28.92
C SER A 136 16.09 0.84 -28.28
N GLU A 137 14.89 0.27 -28.46
CA GLU A 137 14.44 -0.97 -27.81
C GLU A 137 14.47 -0.92 -26.26
N ILE A 138 14.67 0.26 -25.69
CA ILE A 138 14.73 0.44 -24.23
C ILE A 138 13.37 0.19 -23.63
N ILE A 139 13.31 -0.72 -22.64
CA ILE A 139 12.13 -0.99 -21.84
C ILE A 139 12.07 0.01 -20.70
N THR A 140 11.01 0.80 -20.63
CA THR A 140 10.77 1.74 -19.54
C THR A 140 9.56 1.30 -18.73
N ILE A 141 9.71 1.19 -17.41
CA ILE A 141 8.61 0.99 -16.48
C ILE A 141 8.31 2.32 -15.78
N THR A 142 7.14 2.86 -16.04
CA THR A 142 6.65 4.06 -15.36
C THR A 142 5.81 3.64 -14.15
N ILE A 143 6.21 4.11 -12.98
CA ILE A 143 5.53 3.89 -11.71
C ILE A 143 4.78 5.16 -11.36
N THR A 144 3.47 5.06 -11.16
CA THR A 144 2.63 6.19 -10.78
C THR A 144 1.79 5.83 -9.57
N SER A 145 1.70 6.73 -8.59
CA SER A 145 0.83 6.57 -7.44
C SER A 145 0.11 7.86 -7.10
N ILE A 146 -1.02 7.76 -6.41
CA ILE A 146 -1.78 8.91 -5.93
C ILE A 146 -1.80 8.86 -4.41
N ALA A 147 -1.07 9.77 -3.76
CA ALA A 147 -1.08 9.98 -2.32
C ALA A 147 -2.00 11.15 -1.97
N ASN A 148 -2.89 10.95 -1.00
CA ASN A 148 -3.77 12.03 -0.54
C ASN A 148 -3.12 12.77 0.63
N ASN A 149 -2.60 13.97 0.35
CA ASN A 149 -1.95 14.79 1.36
C ASN A 149 -2.96 15.23 2.44
N PRO A 150 -2.78 14.83 3.71
CA PRO A 150 -3.72 15.15 4.78
C PRO A 150 -3.77 16.63 5.15
N LYS A 151 -2.72 17.40 4.82
CA LYS A 151 -2.63 18.85 5.16
C LYS A 151 -3.52 19.70 4.28
N ASN A 152 -3.60 19.41 2.99
CA ASN A 152 -4.36 20.22 2.01
C ASN A 152 -5.48 19.43 1.33
N ARG A 153 -5.64 18.14 1.66
CA ARG A 153 -6.61 17.19 1.06
C ARG A 153 -6.50 17.08 -0.47
N SER A 154 -5.36 17.44 -1.04
CA SER A 154 -5.09 17.26 -2.46
C SER A 154 -4.54 15.88 -2.75
N ASN A 155 -4.80 15.38 -3.96
CA ASN A 155 -4.14 14.21 -4.47
C ASN A 155 -2.76 14.62 -5.01
N GLU A 156 -1.71 14.07 -4.43
CA GLU A 156 -0.33 14.27 -4.91
C GLU A 156 0.07 13.10 -5.80
N PRO A 157 0.28 13.32 -7.10
CA PRO A 157 0.83 12.30 -7.97
C PRO A 157 2.31 12.08 -7.65
N LEU A 158 2.68 10.81 -7.47
CA LEU A 158 4.06 10.36 -7.39
C LEU A 158 4.37 9.62 -8.68
N THR A 159 5.41 10.01 -9.40
CA THR A 159 5.77 9.37 -10.67
C THR A 159 7.27 9.17 -10.75
N GLN A 160 7.69 8.00 -11.20
CA GLN A 160 9.07 7.66 -11.47
C GLN A 160 9.13 6.76 -12.72
N ALA A 161 10.06 7.01 -13.61
CA ALA A 161 10.38 6.15 -14.74
C ALA A 161 11.71 5.44 -14.47
N LEU A 162 11.75 4.15 -14.75
CA LEU A 162 12.94 3.30 -14.66
C LEU A 162 13.12 2.59 -15.98
N SER A 163 14.32 2.61 -16.55
CA SER A 163 14.63 2.00 -17.84
C SER A 163 15.65 0.87 -17.70
N LEU A 164 15.51 -0.12 -18.56
CA LEU A 164 16.49 -1.15 -18.83
C LEU A 164 17.19 -0.79 -20.15
N GLU A 165 18.46 -0.48 -20.07
CA GLU A 165 19.34 -0.20 -21.20
C GLU A 165 20.06 -1.47 -21.65
#